data_c5e6b2ce02c20e413a29b22cad461f1c
#
_entry.id   c5e6b2ce02c20e413a29b22cad461f1c
#
_cell.length_a   1.000
_cell.length_b   1.000
_cell.length_c   1.000
_cell.angle_alpha   90.00
_cell.angle_beta   90.00
_cell.angle_gamma   90.00
#
_symmetry.space_group_name_H-M   'P 1'
#
loop_
_entity.id
_entity.type
_entity.pdbx_description
1 polymer ?
#
loop_
_entity_poly.entity_id
_entity_poly.type
_entity_poly.pdbx_seq_one_letter_code
_entity_poly.pdbx_strand_id
1 'polypeptide(L)'
;MELVQKEENRSVKRNVEFYNLDAIISVGYRVNSLRATQFRRWATNILKTFTIQGYVLDKERMKNGSFIDKDYFEKLLEEIREIRISERRFYQKVTDIYATSTDYDPKSPISIDFFKKVQNKIHFAVSHQTAAEIIYNRANSEKKHMGLTSWKKSPNGKIMESDVIIDKNYLNKEELSDLEGIVSAFLEIAENRARRHIPMTMEDWSSRIDKFLLADDRDILKDARKISHEIAYDKALT
;
A
#
# COMPACT_ATOMS: atom_id res chain seq x y z
N MET A 1 6.51 -2.26 40.66
CA MET A 1 5.11 -2.69 40.41
C MET A 1 4.81 -3.87 41.31
N GLU A 2 3.70 -3.83 42.05
CA GLU A 2 3.30 -4.94 42.92
C GLU A 2 2.53 -5.97 42.07
N LEU A 3 2.99 -7.21 42.07
CA LEU A 3 2.28 -8.35 41.49
C LEU A 3 1.67 -9.19 42.62
N VAL A 4 0.38 -9.46 42.52
CA VAL A 4 -0.33 -10.36 43.44
C VAL A 4 -0.35 -11.76 42.83
N GLN A 5 0.40 -12.69 43.39
CA GLN A 5 0.38 -14.10 43.03
C GLN A 5 -0.41 -14.91 44.03
N LYS A 6 -1.28 -15.82 43.55
CA LYS A 6 -1.92 -16.81 44.38
C LYS A 6 -1.00 -18.00 44.54
N GLU A 7 -0.52 -18.22 45.77
CA GLU A 7 0.22 -19.43 46.15
C GLU A 7 -0.68 -20.24 47.05
N GLU A 8 -1.09 -21.40 46.60
CA GLU A 8 -2.09 -22.31 47.26
C GLU A 8 -3.35 -21.57 47.68
N ASN A 9 -3.47 -21.14 48.91
CA ASN A 9 -4.64 -20.41 49.45
C ASN A 9 -4.35 -18.99 49.93
N ARG A 10 -3.16 -18.42 49.64
CA ARG A 10 -2.74 -17.07 50.06
C ARG A 10 -2.42 -16.18 48.86
N SER A 11 -2.90 -14.93 48.93
CA SER A 11 -2.50 -13.90 47.98
C SER A 11 -1.19 -13.24 48.54
N VAL A 12 -0.10 -13.44 47.86
CA VAL A 12 1.21 -12.89 48.23
C VAL A 12 1.51 -11.70 47.27
N LYS A 13 1.76 -10.55 47.87
CA LYS A 13 2.23 -9.35 47.15
C LYS A 13 3.75 -9.39 47.03
N ARG A 14 4.25 -9.35 45.79
CA ARG A 14 5.69 -9.29 45.52
C ARG A 14 6.00 -8.05 44.73
N ASN A 15 7.04 -7.32 45.14
CA ASN A 15 7.63 -6.26 44.32
C ASN A 15 8.48 -6.91 43.25
N VAL A 16 8.06 -6.74 41.98
CA VAL A 16 8.79 -7.23 40.83
C VAL A 16 9.45 -6.05 40.10
N GLU A 17 10.75 -6.17 39.87
CA GLU A 17 11.50 -5.24 39.06
C GLU A 17 11.23 -5.51 37.58
N PHE A 18 10.95 -4.45 36.85
CA PHE A 18 10.77 -4.49 35.40
C PHE A 18 11.98 -3.84 34.74
N TYR A 19 12.43 -4.45 33.69
CA TYR A 19 13.54 -3.95 32.89
C TYR A 19 13.02 -3.58 31.49
N ASN A 20 13.59 -2.54 30.88
CA ASN A 20 13.29 -2.19 29.51
C ASN A 20 13.88 -3.21 28.53
N LEU A 21 13.44 -3.18 27.27
CA LEU A 21 13.89 -4.11 26.26
C LEU A 21 15.41 -4.02 26.01
N ASP A 22 15.99 -2.82 26.07
CA ASP A 22 17.42 -2.61 25.87
C ASP A 22 18.27 -3.31 26.92
N ALA A 23 17.83 -3.27 28.18
CA ALA A 23 18.48 -4.01 29.26
C ALA A 23 18.41 -5.52 29.05
N ILE A 24 17.24 -6.04 28.62
CA ILE A 24 17.05 -7.47 28.32
C ILE A 24 17.96 -7.91 27.16
N ILE A 25 18.06 -7.13 26.09
CA ILE A 25 18.92 -7.39 24.95
C ILE A 25 20.39 -7.40 25.39
N SER A 26 20.83 -6.35 26.12
CA SER A 26 22.20 -6.20 26.58
C SER A 26 22.64 -7.37 27.48
N VAL A 27 21.80 -7.78 28.43
CA VAL A 27 22.05 -8.93 29.32
C VAL A 27 22.03 -10.25 28.53
N GLY A 28 21.04 -10.42 27.63
CA GLY A 28 20.88 -11.62 26.83
C GLY A 28 22.11 -11.95 25.96
N TYR A 29 22.85 -10.94 25.52
CA TYR A 29 24.07 -11.13 24.74
C TYR A 29 25.33 -11.31 25.59
N ARG A 30 25.35 -10.81 26.82
CA ARG A 30 26.55 -10.86 27.70
C ARG A 30 26.59 -12.08 28.63
N VAL A 31 25.44 -12.54 29.10
CA VAL A 31 25.36 -13.61 30.11
C VAL A 31 25.51 -14.99 29.46
N ASN A 32 26.32 -15.84 30.10
CA ASN A 32 26.48 -17.23 29.67
C ASN A 32 25.52 -18.14 30.46
N SER A 33 24.28 -18.27 29.99
CA SER A 33 23.25 -19.13 30.57
C SER A 33 22.43 -19.80 29.50
N LEU A 34 21.72 -20.89 29.86
CA LEU A 34 20.81 -21.57 28.95
C LEU A 34 19.75 -20.65 28.38
N ARG A 35 19.14 -19.80 29.24
CA ARG A 35 18.12 -18.82 28.82
C ARG A 35 18.68 -17.76 27.88
N ALA A 36 19.89 -17.27 28.17
CA ALA A 36 20.57 -16.32 27.27
C ALA A 36 20.89 -16.93 25.92
N THR A 37 21.24 -18.24 25.89
CA THR A 37 21.47 -18.97 24.64
C THR A 37 20.18 -19.14 23.83
N GLN A 38 19.06 -19.44 24.48
CA GLN A 38 17.74 -19.51 23.85
C GLN A 38 17.32 -18.14 23.28
N PHE A 39 17.53 -17.07 24.04
CA PHE A 39 17.27 -15.69 23.59
C PHE A 39 18.10 -15.35 22.34
N ARG A 40 19.42 -15.62 22.36
CA ARG A 40 20.28 -15.35 21.19
C ARG A 40 19.84 -16.12 19.95
N ARG A 41 19.44 -17.39 20.09
CA ARG A 41 18.91 -18.19 18.98
C ARG A 41 17.63 -17.58 18.42
N TRP A 42 16.71 -17.19 19.28
CA TRP A 42 15.46 -16.53 18.89
C TRP A 42 15.74 -15.21 18.16
N ALA A 43 16.55 -14.32 18.75
CA ALA A 43 16.90 -13.04 18.17
C ALA A 43 17.62 -13.18 16.81
N THR A 44 18.57 -14.12 16.73
CA THR A 44 19.27 -14.41 15.46
C THR A 44 18.31 -14.90 14.38
N ASN A 45 17.33 -15.73 14.74
CA ASN A 45 16.32 -16.21 13.79
C ASN A 45 15.44 -15.07 13.27
N ILE A 46 15.02 -14.17 14.14
CA ILE A 46 14.26 -12.96 13.76
C ILE A 46 15.08 -12.10 12.80
N LEU A 47 16.33 -11.77 13.17
CA LEU A 47 17.23 -10.96 12.34
C LEU A 47 17.48 -11.61 10.97
N LYS A 48 17.73 -12.92 10.95
CA LYS A 48 17.92 -13.68 9.70
C LYS A 48 16.67 -13.62 8.82
N THR A 49 15.50 -13.84 9.40
CA THR A 49 14.22 -13.79 8.69
C THR A 49 13.99 -12.39 8.11
N PHE A 50 14.19 -11.34 8.93
CA PHE A 50 14.06 -9.97 8.48
C PHE A 50 15.04 -9.62 7.36
N THR A 51 16.31 -10.04 7.48
CA THR A 51 17.34 -9.77 6.45
C THR A 51 17.02 -10.43 5.11
N ILE A 52 16.43 -11.62 5.14
CA ILE A 52 16.10 -12.38 3.92
C ILE A 52 14.78 -11.93 3.32
N GLN A 53 13.74 -11.73 4.15
CA GLN A 53 12.37 -11.50 3.70
C GLN A 53 11.97 -10.01 3.72
N GLY A 54 12.70 -9.17 4.48
CA GLY A 54 12.37 -7.77 4.68
C GLY A 54 11.28 -7.50 5.73
N TYR A 55 10.70 -8.56 6.33
CA TYR A 55 9.67 -8.44 7.36
C TYR A 55 9.66 -9.66 8.31
N VAL A 56 9.07 -9.47 9.49
CA VAL A 56 8.75 -10.53 10.45
C VAL A 56 7.33 -10.31 10.96
N LEU A 57 6.48 -11.34 10.88
CA LEU A 57 5.10 -11.31 11.34
C LEU A 57 4.86 -12.38 12.39
N ASP A 58 4.36 -11.98 13.54
CA ASP A 58 3.80 -12.90 14.55
C ASP A 58 2.33 -13.19 14.21
N LYS A 59 2.12 -14.18 13.33
CA LYS A 59 0.80 -14.53 12.81
C LYS A 59 -0.18 -14.98 13.91
N GLU A 60 0.31 -15.70 14.92
CA GLU A 60 -0.54 -16.19 16.01
C GLU A 60 -1.01 -15.03 16.90
N ARG A 61 -0.11 -14.12 17.23
CA ARG A 61 -0.43 -12.93 17.99
C ARG A 61 -1.42 -12.04 17.25
N MET A 62 -1.25 -11.91 15.92
CA MET A 62 -2.15 -11.12 15.07
C MET A 62 -3.55 -11.74 14.95
N LYS A 63 -3.66 -13.07 14.86
CA LYS A 63 -4.96 -13.74 14.78
C LYS A 63 -5.73 -13.66 16.09
N ASN A 64 -5.04 -13.78 17.22
CA ASN A 64 -5.66 -13.88 18.54
C ASN A 64 -6.05 -12.54 19.16
N GLY A 65 -5.59 -11.41 18.59
CA GLY A 65 -6.01 -10.03 18.94
C GLY A 65 -5.72 -9.55 20.36
N SER A 66 -5.22 -10.43 21.24
CA SER A 66 -5.17 -10.19 22.69
C SER A 66 -4.06 -9.24 23.17
N PHE A 67 -3.16 -8.81 22.30
CA PHE A 67 -2.00 -7.98 22.67
C PHE A 67 -1.56 -6.95 21.61
N ILE A 68 -2.36 -6.75 20.57
CA ILE A 68 -2.08 -5.76 19.54
C ILE A 68 -3.15 -4.69 19.65
N ASP A 69 -2.70 -3.46 19.85
CA ASP A 69 -3.55 -2.28 19.75
C ASP A 69 -4.17 -2.24 18.34
N LYS A 70 -5.45 -1.89 18.23
CA LYS A 70 -6.16 -1.77 16.95
C LYS A 70 -5.39 -0.87 15.98
N ASP A 71 -4.76 0.18 16.49
CA ASP A 71 -3.97 1.11 15.70
C ASP A 71 -2.77 0.46 14.99
N TYR A 72 -2.13 -0.56 15.60
CA TYR A 72 -1.04 -1.28 14.94
C TYR A 72 -1.51 -2.18 13.81
N PHE A 73 -2.69 -2.77 13.96
CA PHE A 73 -3.27 -3.60 12.91
C PHE A 73 -3.71 -2.76 11.71
N GLU A 74 -4.37 -1.64 11.95
CA GLU A 74 -4.76 -0.69 10.90
C GLU A 74 -3.53 -0.13 10.17
N LYS A 75 -2.49 0.29 10.89
CA LYS A 75 -1.24 0.74 10.28
C LYS A 75 -0.58 -0.33 9.42
N LEU A 76 -0.55 -1.59 9.87
CA LEU A 76 -0.01 -2.67 9.07
C LEU A 76 -0.81 -2.88 7.79
N LEU A 77 -2.14 -2.78 7.84
CA LEU A 77 -2.99 -2.88 6.66
C LEU A 77 -2.72 -1.73 5.68
N GLU A 78 -2.52 -0.51 6.19
CA GLU A 78 -2.13 0.65 5.38
C GLU A 78 -0.77 0.43 4.71
N GLU A 79 0.25 0.01 5.44
CA GLU A 79 1.58 -0.28 4.88
C GLU A 79 1.52 -1.40 3.82
N ILE A 80 0.73 -2.46 4.05
CA ILE A 80 0.54 -3.53 3.07
C ILE A 80 -0.14 -2.99 1.81
N ARG A 81 -1.14 -2.13 1.95
CA ARG A 81 -1.82 -1.47 0.82
C ARG A 81 -0.83 -0.61 0.05
N GLU A 82 -0.09 0.27 0.72
CA GLU A 82 0.93 1.12 0.12
C GLU A 82 1.98 0.30 -0.66
N ILE A 83 2.50 -0.78 -0.08
CA ILE A 83 3.45 -1.68 -0.76
C ILE A 83 2.82 -2.32 -2.00
N ARG A 84 1.56 -2.74 -1.91
CA ARG A 84 0.83 -3.40 -3.00
C ARG A 84 0.62 -2.46 -4.19
N ILE A 85 0.47 -1.17 -3.93
CA ILE A 85 0.16 -0.14 -4.92
C ILE A 85 1.40 0.63 -5.33
N SER A 86 2.56 0.35 -4.71
CA SER A 86 3.78 0.97 -5.20
C SER A 86 3.80 0.84 -6.73
N GLU A 87 3.99 1.96 -7.41
CA GLU A 87 3.75 2.16 -8.85
C GLU A 87 4.27 0.99 -9.71
N ARG A 88 5.48 0.54 -9.42
CA ARG A 88 6.10 -0.59 -10.12
C ARG A 88 5.36 -1.92 -9.90
N ARG A 89 4.85 -2.20 -8.69
CA ARG A 89 4.13 -3.44 -8.39
C ARG A 89 2.69 -3.41 -8.87
N PHE A 90 2.06 -2.26 -8.82
CA PHE A 90 0.73 -2.08 -9.38
C PHE A 90 0.71 -2.38 -10.87
N TYR A 91 1.57 -1.71 -11.66
CA TYR A 91 1.67 -1.98 -13.09
C TYR A 91 2.05 -3.43 -13.41
N GLN A 92 2.95 -4.04 -12.64
CA GLN A 92 3.28 -5.45 -12.80
C GLN A 92 2.06 -6.34 -12.55
N LYS A 93 1.34 -6.14 -11.45
CA LYS A 93 0.16 -6.95 -11.11
C LYS A 93 -0.98 -6.77 -12.11
N VAL A 94 -1.25 -5.54 -12.51
CA VAL A 94 -2.23 -5.24 -13.55
C VAL A 94 -1.82 -5.91 -14.87
N THR A 95 -0.55 -5.81 -15.26
CA THR A 95 -0.01 -6.47 -16.44
C THR A 95 -0.10 -7.99 -16.34
N ASP A 96 0.25 -8.57 -15.20
CA ASP A 96 0.16 -10.02 -14.95
C ASP A 96 -1.29 -10.53 -15.08
N ILE A 97 -2.26 -9.75 -14.55
CA ILE A 97 -3.68 -10.08 -14.66
C ILE A 97 -4.15 -9.99 -16.11
N TYR A 98 -3.78 -8.92 -16.81
CA TYR A 98 -4.17 -8.73 -18.21
C TYR A 98 -3.43 -9.68 -19.16
N ALA A 99 -2.24 -10.12 -18.81
CA ALA A 99 -1.54 -11.17 -19.54
C ALA A 99 -2.32 -12.51 -19.53
N THR A 100 -3.29 -12.65 -18.62
CA THR A 100 -4.23 -13.79 -18.64
C THR A 100 -5.40 -13.59 -19.60
N SER A 101 -5.55 -12.39 -20.21
CA SER A 101 -6.60 -12.14 -21.18
C SER A 101 -6.33 -12.90 -22.48
N THR A 102 -7.39 -13.39 -23.08
CA THR A 102 -7.30 -14.21 -24.32
C THR A 102 -6.84 -13.43 -25.54
N ASP A 103 -6.98 -12.11 -25.52
CA ASP A 103 -6.69 -11.13 -26.57
C ASP A 103 -5.56 -10.16 -26.22
N TYR A 104 -4.78 -10.44 -25.17
CA TYR A 104 -3.70 -9.56 -24.74
C TYR A 104 -2.47 -9.62 -25.65
N ASP A 105 -2.08 -8.46 -26.16
CA ASP A 105 -0.81 -8.23 -26.84
C ASP A 105 -0.09 -7.04 -26.21
N PRO A 106 1.08 -7.24 -25.53
CA PRO A 106 1.79 -6.17 -24.84
C PRO A 106 2.30 -5.06 -25.77
N LYS A 107 2.42 -5.30 -27.06
CA LYS A 107 2.87 -4.34 -28.06
C LYS A 107 1.71 -3.64 -28.79
N SER A 108 0.51 -4.09 -28.57
CA SER A 108 -0.67 -3.50 -29.21
C SER A 108 -0.98 -2.12 -28.64
N PRO A 109 -1.24 -1.11 -29.48
CA PRO A 109 -1.76 0.17 -29.05
C PRO A 109 -3.05 0.05 -28.22
N ILE A 110 -3.86 -0.97 -28.48
CA ILE A 110 -5.10 -1.26 -27.76
C ILE A 110 -4.81 -1.56 -26.29
N SER A 111 -3.78 -2.37 -26.01
CA SER A 111 -3.38 -2.68 -24.64
C SER A 111 -2.88 -1.44 -23.90
N ILE A 112 -2.08 -0.61 -24.54
CA ILE A 112 -1.57 0.65 -23.95
C ILE A 112 -2.73 1.61 -23.64
N ASP A 113 -3.66 1.77 -24.57
CA ASP A 113 -4.83 2.65 -24.39
C ASP A 113 -5.76 2.13 -23.30
N PHE A 114 -5.89 0.82 -23.21
CA PHE A 114 -6.67 0.18 -22.15
C PHE A 114 -6.12 0.51 -20.75
N PHE A 115 -4.81 0.43 -20.52
CA PHE A 115 -4.21 0.79 -19.23
C PHE A 115 -4.49 2.25 -18.86
N LYS A 116 -4.37 3.16 -19.82
CA LYS A 116 -4.71 4.58 -19.61
C LYS A 116 -6.18 4.78 -19.24
N LYS A 117 -7.08 4.05 -19.90
CA LYS A 117 -8.53 4.10 -19.59
C LYS A 117 -8.81 3.60 -18.17
N VAL A 118 -8.22 2.48 -17.77
CA VAL A 118 -8.39 1.91 -16.42
C VAL A 118 -7.87 2.88 -15.37
N GLN A 119 -6.69 3.43 -15.55
CA GLN A 119 -6.11 4.42 -14.64
C GLN A 119 -7.03 5.64 -14.51
N ASN A 120 -7.47 6.21 -15.62
CA ASN A 120 -8.36 7.37 -15.59
C ASN A 120 -9.72 7.08 -14.91
N LYS A 121 -10.29 5.88 -15.10
CA LYS A 121 -11.52 5.48 -14.41
C LYS A 121 -11.34 5.44 -12.89
N ILE A 122 -10.23 4.89 -12.42
CA ILE A 122 -9.93 4.81 -10.98
C ILE A 122 -9.70 6.21 -10.40
N HIS A 123 -8.90 7.06 -11.06
CA HIS A 123 -8.70 8.44 -10.60
C HIS A 123 -10.00 9.23 -10.57
N PHE A 124 -10.82 9.06 -11.58
CA PHE A 124 -12.13 9.73 -11.65
C PHE A 124 -13.07 9.28 -10.52
N ALA A 125 -13.07 8.00 -10.20
CA ALA A 125 -13.87 7.47 -9.09
C ALA A 125 -13.49 8.05 -7.72
N VAL A 126 -12.24 8.52 -7.57
CA VAL A 126 -11.72 9.11 -6.31
C VAL A 126 -11.86 10.62 -6.28
N SER A 127 -11.47 11.29 -7.36
CA SER A 127 -11.30 12.76 -7.36
C SER A 127 -12.22 13.49 -8.35
N HIS A 128 -13.06 12.78 -9.09
CA HIS A 128 -13.86 13.28 -10.23
C HIS A 128 -12.99 13.94 -11.33
N GLN A 129 -11.71 13.61 -11.37
CA GLN A 129 -10.72 14.12 -12.31
C GLN A 129 -9.93 12.95 -12.93
N THR A 130 -9.57 13.08 -14.19
CA THR A 130 -8.59 12.18 -14.82
C THR A 130 -7.18 12.50 -14.35
N ALA A 131 -6.22 11.62 -14.56
CA ALA A 131 -4.81 11.84 -14.24
C ALA A 131 -4.28 13.17 -14.80
N ALA A 132 -4.58 13.47 -16.06
CA ALA A 132 -4.20 14.74 -16.69
C ALA A 132 -4.89 15.96 -16.05
N GLU A 133 -6.17 15.85 -15.71
CA GLU A 133 -6.92 16.93 -15.03
C GLU A 133 -6.38 17.20 -13.63
N ILE A 134 -5.98 16.15 -12.89
CA ILE A 134 -5.36 16.30 -11.56
C ILE A 134 -4.08 17.13 -11.68
N ILE A 135 -3.17 16.75 -12.56
CA ILE A 135 -1.93 17.50 -12.79
C ILE A 135 -2.25 18.93 -13.20
N TYR A 136 -3.08 19.12 -14.23
CA TYR A 136 -3.43 20.43 -14.77
C TYR A 136 -4.02 21.38 -13.74
N ASN A 137 -4.92 20.90 -12.89
CA ASN A 137 -5.63 21.74 -11.92
C ASN A 137 -4.84 22.01 -10.64
N ARG A 138 -3.93 21.09 -10.27
CA ARG A 138 -3.24 21.13 -8.97
C ARG A 138 -1.79 21.60 -9.06
N ALA A 139 -1.10 21.39 -10.19
CA ALA A 139 0.24 21.93 -10.42
C ALA A 139 0.20 23.47 -10.42
N ASN A 140 1.02 24.08 -9.57
CA ASN A 140 1.12 25.54 -9.47
C ASN A 140 2.47 25.91 -8.85
N SER A 141 3.30 26.61 -9.62
CA SER A 141 4.64 27.06 -9.20
C SER A 141 4.64 28.00 -7.99
N GLU A 142 3.55 28.73 -7.75
CA GLU A 142 3.43 29.64 -6.61
C GLU A 142 3.07 28.93 -5.30
N LYS A 143 2.55 27.69 -5.38
CA LYS A 143 2.20 26.91 -4.18
C LYS A 143 3.43 26.24 -3.57
N LYS A 144 3.36 26.02 -2.26
CA LYS A 144 4.37 25.22 -1.56
C LYS A 144 4.50 23.86 -2.25
N HIS A 145 5.73 23.46 -2.53
CA HIS A 145 6.07 22.23 -3.23
C HIS A 145 5.40 22.11 -4.62
N MET A 146 5.15 23.24 -5.28
CA MET A 146 4.48 23.29 -6.59
C MET A 146 3.11 22.60 -6.62
N GLY A 147 2.43 22.51 -5.47
CA GLY A 147 1.16 21.84 -5.31
C GLY A 147 1.24 20.33 -5.05
N LEU A 148 2.45 19.74 -5.04
CA LEU A 148 2.64 18.33 -4.70
C LEU A 148 2.42 18.08 -3.20
N THR A 149 1.81 16.96 -2.90
CA THR A 149 1.64 16.42 -1.54
C THR A 149 2.73 15.41 -1.21
N SER A 150 3.29 14.74 -2.25
CA SER A 150 4.34 13.73 -2.14
C SER A 150 5.28 13.81 -3.34
N TRP A 151 6.51 13.31 -3.23
CA TRP A 151 7.51 13.12 -4.30
C TRP A 151 8.55 12.09 -3.87
N LYS A 152 9.36 11.58 -4.78
CA LYS A 152 10.29 10.47 -4.56
C LYS A 152 11.22 10.64 -3.35
N LYS A 153 11.61 11.89 -3.03
CA LYS A 153 12.48 12.22 -1.89
C LYS A 153 11.79 13.06 -0.82
N SER A 154 10.44 12.96 -0.74
CA SER A 154 9.63 13.66 0.28
C SER A 154 10.02 13.19 1.70
N PRO A 155 9.91 14.03 2.74
CA PRO A 155 9.50 15.44 2.69
C PRO A 155 10.65 16.43 2.47
N ASN A 156 11.91 16.03 2.64
CA ASN A 156 13.06 16.94 2.73
C ASN A 156 13.94 16.97 1.46
N GLY A 157 13.70 16.07 0.52
CA GLY A 157 14.47 15.98 -0.69
C GLY A 157 13.99 16.93 -1.79
N LYS A 158 14.86 17.19 -2.78
CA LYS A 158 14.55 18.05 -3.92
C LYS A 158 13.47 17.39 -4.81
N ILE A 159 12.49 18.17 -5.21
CA ILE A 159 11.51 17.80 -6.23
C ILE A 159 12.21 17.78 -7.59
N MET A 160 11.99 16.73 -8.34
CA MET A 160 12.53 16.54 -9.68
C MET A 160 11.41 16.73 -10.71
N GLU A 161 11.77 17.04 -11.93
CA GLU A 161 10.85 17.17 -13.07
C GLU A 161 10.00 15.89 -13.25
N SER A 162 10.61 14.72 -13.05
CA SER A 162 9.91 13.45 -13.05
C SER A 162 8.84 13.28 -11.95
N ASP A 163 8.91 14.06 -10.87
CA ASP A 163 7.91 13.99 -9.80
C ASP A 163 6.67 14.82 -10.14
N VAL A 164 6.86 15.92 -10.90
CA VAL A 164 5.79 16.90 -11.23
C VAL A 164 4.79 16.32 -12.24
N ILE A 165 5.21 15.34 -13.01
CA ILE A 165 4.38 14.70 -14.05
C ILE A 165 3.60 13.47 -13.55
N ILE A 166 3.67 13.16 -12.25
CA ILE A 166 2.97 12.03 -11.63
C ILE A 166 1.72 12.55 -10.92
N ASP A 167 0.57 12.19 -11.40
CA ASP A 167 -0.75 12.61 -10.92
C ASP A 167 -1.00 12.28 -9.44
N LYS A 168 -0.63 11.09 -8.98
CA LYS A 168 -0.78 10.67 -7.59
C LYS A 168 -0.01 11.55 -6.59
N ASN A 169 1.05 12.22 -7.03
CA ASN A 169 1.83 13.12 -6.20
C ASN A 169 1.06 14.40 -5.81
N TYR A 170 -0.09 14.65 -6.42
CA TYR A 170 -0.99 15.75 -6.13
C TYR A 170 -2.23 15.34 -5.32
N LEU A 171 -2.41 14.06 -5.04
CA LEU A 171 -3.53 13.58 -4.24
C LEU A 171 -3.30 13.89 -2.76
N ASN A 172 -4.36 14.24 -2.05
CA ASN A 172 -4.30 14.36 -0.60
C ASN A 172 -4.31 12.97 0.05
N LYS A 173 -4.15 12.91 1.38
CA LYS A 173 -4.07 11.62 2.09
C LYS A 173 -5.34 10.78 1.97
N GLU A 174 -6.49 11.42 2.01
CA GLU A 174 -7.80 10.76 1.91
C GLU A 174 -7.99 10.19 0.51
N GLU A 175 -7.73 11.00 -0.53
CA GLU A 175 -7.80 10.57 -1.93
C GLU A 175 -6.80 9.44 -2.21
N LEU A 176 -5.58 9.52 -1.66
CA LEU A 176 -4.57 8.47 -1.83
C LEU A 176 -5.03 7.16 -1.17
N SER A 177 -5.48 7.22 0.08
CA SER A 177 -6.00 6.04 0.80
C SER A 177 -7.19 5.41 0.09
N ASP A 178 -8.07 6.22 -0.47
CA ASP A 178 -9.24 5.77 -1.20
C ASP A 178 -8.85 5.11 -2.53
N LEU A 179 -7.94 5.73 -3.29
CA LEU A 179 -7.34 5.15 -4.49
C LEU A 179 -6.74 3.77 -4.19
N GLU A 180 -6.00 3.69 -3.11
CA GLU A 180 -5.37 2.48 -2.62
C GLU A 180 -6.38 1.38 -2.29
N GLY A 181 -7.45 1.74 -1.62
CA GLY A 181 -8.54 0.84 -1.31
C GLY A 181 -9.18 0.23 -2.56
N ILE A 182 -9.56 1.08 -3.52
CA ILE A 182 -10.17 0.68 -4.80
C ILE A 182 -9.25 -0.28 -5.57
N VAL A 183 -7.99 0.12 -5.72
CA VAL A 183 -7.01 -0.68 -6.46
C VAL A 183 -6.80 -2.04 -5.82
N SER A 184 -6.64 -2.10 -4.49
CA SER A 184 -6.47 -3.36 -3.77
C SER A 184 -7.67 -4.29 -3.91
N ALA A 185 -8.89 -3.77 -3.78
CA ALA A 185 -10.11 -4.54 -3.90
C ALA A 185 -10.29 -5.09 -5.33
N PHE A 186 -10.02 -4.25 -6.35
CA PHE A 186 -10.09 -4.67 -7.74
C PHE A 186 -9.06 -5.76 -8.07
N LEU A 187 -7.82 -5.62 -7.60
CA LEU A 187 -6.78 -6.63 -7.77
C LEU A 187 -7.15 -7.96 -7.13
N GLU A 188 -7.79 -7.96 -5.96
CA GLU A 188 -8.26 -9.18 -5.31
C GLU A 188 -9.33 -9.91 -6.13
N ILE A 189 -10.29 -9.16 -6.67
CA ILE A 189 -11.31 -9.71 -7.57
C ILE A 189 -10.64 -10.33 -8.81
N ALA A 190 -9.67 -9.64 -9.38
CA ALA A 190 -8.96 -10.09 -10.57
C ALA A 190 -8.12 -11.35 -10.32
N GLU A 191 -7.35 -11.39 -9.22
CA GLU A 191 -6.58 -12.57 -8.80
C GLU A 191 -7.48 -13.78 -8.51
N ASN A 192 -8.66 -13.56 -7.93
CA ASN A 192 -9.62 -14.62 -7.68
C ASN A 192 -10.15 -15.23 -8.99
N ARG A 193 -10.45 -14.41 -10.00
CA ARG A 193 -10.89 -14.87 -11.32
C ARG A 193 -9.79 -15.63 -12.04
N ALA A 194 -8.56 -15.13 -12.01
CA ALA A 194 -7.40 -15.81 -12.58
C ALA A 194 -7.20 -17.21 -11.97
N ARG A 195 -7.29 -17.32 -10.64
CA ARG A 195 -7.22 -18.63 -9.94
C ARG A 195 -8.32 -19.61 -10.35
N ARG A 196 -9.49 -19.09 -10.68
CA ARG A 196 -10.63 -19.91 -11.15
C ARG A 196 -10.58 -20.22 -12.64
N HIS A 197 -9.51 -19.81 -13.33
CA HIS A 197 -9.33 -19.99 -14.77
C HIS A 197 -10.51 -19.49 -15.60
N ILE A 198 -11.15 -18.39 -15.20
CA ILE A 198 -12.25 -17.79 -15.94
C ILE A 198 -11.66 -16.97 -17.09
N PRO A 199 -11.85 -17.37 -18.36
CA PRO A 199 -11.31 -16.62 -19.48
C PRO A 199 -11.92 -15.20 -19.53
N MET A 200 -11.10 -14.21 -19.79
CA MET A 200 -11.46 -12.80 -19.86
C MET A 200 -10.80 -12.17 -21.08
N THR A 201 -11.51 -11.31 -21.75
CA THR A 201 -10.95 -10.40 -22.76
C THR A 201 -10.57 -9.07 -22.11
N MET A 202 -9.82 -8.23 -22.82
CA MET A 202 -9.51 -6.87 -22.36
C MET A 202 -10.79 -6.05 -22.15
N GLU A 203 -11.80 -6.21 -23.01
CA GLU A 203 -13.09 -5.54 -22.88
C GLU A 203 -13.88 -6.04 -21.66
N ASP A 204 -13.82 -7.35 -21.36
CA ASP A 204 -14.42 -7.90 -20.13
C ASP A 204 -13.84 -7.25 -18.87
N TRP A 205 -12.52 -7.02 -18.86
CA TRP A 205 -11.87 -6.32 -17.74
C TRP A 205 -12.31 -4.86 -17.63
N SER A 206 -12.44 -4.13 -18.74
CA SER A 206 -12.95 -2.76 -18.77
C SER A 206 -14.38 -2.68 -18.20
N SER A 207 -15.25 -3.57 -18.68
CA SER A 207 -16.64 -3.67 -18.17
C SER A 207 -16.70 -4.07 -16.69
N ARG A 208 -15.75 -4.89 -16.24
CA ARG A 208 -15.69 -5.36 -14.85
C ARG A 208 -15.31 -4.24 -13.89
N ILE A 209 -14.38 -3.38 -14.28
CA ILE A 209 -14.02 -2.23 -13.43
C ILE A 209 -15.19 -1.26 -13.29
N ASP A 210 -15.94 -1.01 -14.34
CA ASP A 210 -17.14 -0.16 -14.28
C ASP A 210 -18.19 -0.74 -13.32
N LYS A 211 -18.46 -2.04 -13.43
CA LYS A 211 -19.39 -2.75 -12.54
C LYS A 211 -18.92 -2.73 -11.08
N PHE A 212 -17.62 -2.84 -10.86
CA PHE A 212 -17.03 -2.77 -9.52
C PHE A 212 -17.20 -1.37 -8.93
N LEU A 213 -16.85 -0.33 -9.67
CA LEU A 213 -17.01 1.06 -9.23
C LEU A 213 -18.47 1.43 -8.95
N LEU A 214 -19.39 1.01 -9.81
CA LEU A 214 -20.83 1.22 -9.59
C LEU A 214 -21.35 0.45 -8.36
N ALA A 215 -20.83 -0.75 -8.08
CA ALA A 215 -21.21 -1.52 -6.90
C ALA A 215 -20.69 -0.90 -5.59
N ASP A 216 -19.68 -0.02 -5.68
CA ASP A 216 -19.14 0.79 -4.58
C ASP A 216 -19.75 2.22 -4.57
N ASP A 217 -20.90 2.41 -5.24
CA ASP A 217 -21.62 3.68 -5.34
C ASP A 217 -20.79 4.86 -5.88
N ARG A 218 -19.80 4.55 -6.76
CA ARG A 218 -18.91 5.55 -7.34
C ARG A 218 -19.31 5.96 -8.74
N ASP A 219 -19.01 7.21 -9.05
CA ASP A 219 -19.16 7.71 -10.40
C ASP A 219 -18.14 7.09 -11.36
N ILE A 220 -18.60 6.76 -12.57
CA ILE A 220 -17.75 6.24 -13.63
C ILE A 220 -17.46 7.30 -14.70
N LEU A 221 -16.25 7.26 -15.22
CA LEU A 221 -15.85 8.10 -16.35
C LEU A 221 -16.55 7.61 -17.63
N LYS A 222 -17.48 8.42 -18.16
CA LYS A 222 -18.25 8.08 -19.37
C LYS A 222 -17.61 8.56 -20.67
N ASP A 223 -16.92 9.71 -20.60
CA ASP A 223 -16.42 10.40 -21.79
C ASP A 223 -14.93 10.75 -21.63
N ALA A 224 -14.24 10.88 -22.78
CA ALA A 224 -12.90 11.45 -22.82
C ALA A 224 -12.95 12.92 -22.41
N ARG A 225 -12.18 13.30 -21.39
CA ARG A 225 -12.12 14.67 -20.88
C ARG A 225 -11.28 15.57 -21.81
N LYS A 226 -11.43 16.90 -21.62
CA LYS A 226 -10.84 17.90 -22.51
C LYS A 226 -9.33 18.10 -22.32
N ILE A 227 -8.78 17.71 -21.17
CA ILE A 227 -7.35 17.90 -20.87
C ILE A 227 -6.57 16.69 -21.33
N SER A 228 -5.72 16.87 -22.33
CA SER A 228 -4.77 15.84 -22.74
C SER A 228 -3.56 15.79 -21.81
N HIS A 229 -2.85 14.67 -21.85
CA HIS A 229 -1.63 14.47 -21.07
C HIS A 229 -0.55 15.52 -21.45
N GLU A 230 -0.43 15.88 -22.75
CA GLU A 230 0.50 16.90 -23.23
C GLU A 230 0.18 18.27 -22.63
N ILE A 231 -1.08 18.70 -22.67
CA ILE A 231 -1.51 19.97 -22.07
C ILE A 231 -1.21 20.03 -20.57
N ALA A 232 -1.43 18.91 -19.86
CA ALA A 232 -1.15 18.85 -18.45
C ALA A 232 0.35 18.90 -18.14
N TYR A 233 1.17 18.26 -18.96
CA TYR A 233 2.64 18.28 -18.83
C TYR A 233 3.22 19.65 -19.10
N ASP A 234 2.85 20.27 -20.19
CA ASP A 234 3.34 21.61 -20.55
C ASP A 234 3.06 22.59 -19.41
N LYS A 235 1.86 22.53 -18.83
CA LYS A 235 1.53 23.37 -17.68
C LYS A 235 2.33 23.07 -16.43
N ALA A 236 2.60 21.80 -16.16
CA ALA A 236 3.30 21.37 -14.94
C ALA A 236 4.80 21.69 -14.99
N LEU A 237 5.38 21.85 -16.18
CA LEU A 237 6.79 22.16 -16.42
C LEU A 237 7.06 23.65 -16.62
N THR A 238 6.01 24.48 -16.77
CA THR A 238 6.07 25.94 -16.86
C THR A 238 5.95 26.58 -15.49
#